data_f66d85237a88bdab044601940537cf01
#
_entry.id   f66d85237a88bdab044601940537cf01
#
_cell.length_a   1.000
_cell.length_b   1.000
_cell.length_c   1.000
_cell.angle_alpha   90.00
_cell.angle_beta   90.00
_cell.angle_gamma   90.00
#
_symmetry.space_group_name_H-M   'P 1'
#
loop_
_entity.id
_entity.type
_entity.pdbx_description
1 polymer ?
#
loop_
_entity_poly.entity_id
_entity_poly.type
_entity_poly.pdbx_seq_one_letter_code
_entity_poly.pdbx_strand_id
1 'polypeptide(L)'
;MNTITLPEPLAPGYLDQHEDITQHEIDALKTRFNLADAHTHQRQSPTQKQIVSNLDQLWYLAEQRTQYAAERDFINAFYTLHGQHTALQRADDIYLVYAASIGMQITATYLMKNKLRVGLIEPCFDNLHDLMKHMQVPMQALDESLFTAAGSLYDNLMKHALTLDAIVLVDPNNPTGFSLFADGTKSFMELVRFCCDFNKILILDFSFASFILASGGKRPDVYEILENSGVRYIAMEDTGKTWPLQDAKCSTILTSRDLNDDIYPIVTSVLLNVSPFILSLVTAYVEDSMQDDFASVGTLLDTNREVAIRHLDKGILKYQTPLIRTSVAWFEIQNTAMRADDVQNFLLGHQIYVLPGQYFYWKHPDRGQRFIRVALAREQALFAEAMERMEAALNELG
;
A
#
# COMPACT_ATOMS: atom_id res chain seq x y z
N MET A 1 -6.24 32.53 15.61
CA MET A 1 -6.83 31.26 15.21
C MET A 1 -7.36 31.45 13.82
N ASN A 2 -6.68 30.90 12.80
CA ASN A 2 -7.21 30.92 11.45
C ASN A 2 -8.38 29.94 11.39
N THR A 3 -9.56 30.46 11.17
CA THR A 3 -10.76 29.66 10.86
C THR A 3 -10.48 28.91 9.56
N ILE A 4 -10.27 27.60 9.63
CA ILE A 4 -10.21 26.75 8.45
C ILE A 4 -11.62 26.76 7.86
N THR A 5 -11.80 27.47 6.76
CA THR A 5 -13.05 27.45 5.98
C THR A 5 -13.12 26.06 5.35
N LEU A 6 -14.11 25.26 5.74
CA LEU A 6 -14.36 23.97 5.07
C LEU A 6 -14.79 24.24 3.63
N PRO A 7 -14.32 23.42 2.67
CA PRO A 7 -14.78 23.51 1.29
C PRO A 7 -16.29 23.24 1.18
N GLU A 8 -16.91 23.72 0.11
CA GLU A 8 -18.31 23.43 -0.18
C GLU A 8 -18.55 21.92 -0.32
N PRO A 9 -19.72 21.41 0.10
CA PRO A 9 -20.07 20.00 -0.10
C PRO A 9 -20.00 19.60 -1.57
N LEU A 10 -19.50 18.41 -1.85
CA LEU A 10 -19.52 17.84 -3.20
C LEU A 10 -20.98 17.55 -3.62
N ALA A 11 -21.30 17.80 -4.88
CA ALA A 11 -22.66 17.64 -5.40
C ALA A 11 -23.08 16.16 -5.51
N PRO A 12 -24.36 15.80 -5.32
CA PRO A 12 -24.88 14.48 -5.65
C PRO A 12 -24.58 14.10 -7.12
N GLY A 13 -24.27 12.84 -7.39
CA GLY A 13 -23.85 12.37 -8.72
C GLY A 13 -22.39 12.65 -9.07
N TYR A 14 -21.63 13.22 -8.14
CA TYR A 14 -20.22 13.57 -8.34
C TYR A 14 -19.36 12.36 -8.73
N LEU A 15 -19.63 11.18 -8.17
CA LEU A 15 -18.87 9.96 -8.44
C LEU A 15 -19.00 9.44 -9.88
N ASP A 16 -20.10 9.77 -10.58
CA ASP A 16 -20.29 9.39 -11.98
C ASP A 16 -19.24 10.02 -12.92
N GLN A 17 -18.48 10.99 -12.41
CA GLN A 17 -17.46 11.73 -13.16
C GLN A 17 -16.03 11.20 -12.93
N HIS A 18 -15.86 10.25 -11.98
CA HIS A 18 -14.54 9.74 -11.60
C HIS A 18 -14.34 8.33 -12.12
N GLU A 19 -13.17 8.10 -12.71
CA GLU A 19 -12.80 6.83 -13.34
C GLU A 19 -11.82 6.01 -12.49
N ASP A 20 -11.16 6.61 -11.47
CA ASP A 20 -10.09 5.95 -10.70
C ASP A 20 -10.04 6.34 -9.21
N ILE A 21 -9.33 5.52 -8.42
CA ILE A 21 -9.13 5.73 -6.98
C ILE A 21 -8.38 7.02 -6.68
N THR A 22 -7.37 7.36 -7.47
CA THR A 22 -6.53 8.54 -7.24
C THR A 22 -7.35 9.81 -7.32
N GLN A 23 -8.30 9.92 -8.27
CA GLN A 23 -9.22 11.04 -8.33
C GLN A 23 -10.13 11.11 -7.11
N HIS A 24 -10.66 9.99 -6.66
CA HIS A 24 -11.42 9.92 -5.41
C HIS A 24 -10.59 10.35 -4.20
N GLU A 25 -9.33 9.93 -4.09
CA GLU A 25 -8.46 10.35 -2.98
C GLU A 25 -8.17 11.86 -3.02
N ILE A 26 -7.92 12.44 -4.21
CA ILE A 26 -7.72 13.90 -4.39
C ILE A 26 -8.97 14.68 -3.95
N ASP A 27 -10.15 14.22 -4.31
CA ASP A 27 -11.38 14.91 -3.96
C ASP A 27 -11.76 14.70 -2.49
N ALA A 28 -11.41 13.57 -1.91
CA ALA A 28 -11.57 13.33 -0.50
C ALA A 28 -10.78 14.33 0.37
N LEU A 29 -9.65 14.87 -0.12
CA LEU A 29 -8.89 15.92 0.57
C LEU A 29 -9.70 17.23 0.76
N LYS A 30 -10.77 17.42 0.00
CA LYS A 30 -11.68 18.56 0.10
C LYS A 30 -12.82 18.34 1.10
N THR A 31 -12.90 17.15 1.68
CA THR A 31 -14.00 16.70 2.56
C THR A 31 -13.55 16.71 4.02
N ARG A 32 -14.45 17.09 4.94
CA ARG A 32 -14.13 17.15 6.36
C ARG A 32 -13.67 15.80 6.92
N PHE A 33 -14.37 14.73 6.60
CA PHE A 33 -14.07 13.37 7.02
C PHE A 33 -13.54 12.56 5.83
N ASN A 34 -12.28 12.84 5.48
CA ASN A 34 -11.58 12.04 4.47
C ASN A 34 -11.22 10.67 5.04
N LEU A 35 -11.97 9.64 4.65
CA LEU A 35 -11.73 8.24 4.96
C LEU A 35 -11.38 7.41 3.72
N ALA A 36 -11.17 8.08 2.59
CA ALA A 36 -10.82 7.45 1.32
C ALA A 36 -9.31 7.27 1.16
N ASP A 37 -8.55 8.32 1.37
CA ASP A 37 -7.12 8.36 1.16
C ASP A 37 -6.37 7.48 2.19
N ALA A 38 -5.56 6.54 1.74
CA ALA A 38 -4.78 5.66 2.61
C ALA A 38 -3.47 6.27 3.14
N HIS A 39 -3.21 7.56 2.89
CA HIS A 39 -2.08 8.26 3.51
C HIS A 39 -2.29 8.48 5.01
N THR A 40 -1.20 8.80 5.67
CA THR A 40 -1.17 8.99 7.13
C THR A 40 -1.55 10.42 7.50
N HIS A 41 -2.72 10.57 8.11
CA HIS A 41 -3.26 11.86 8.60
C HIS A 41 -3.40 11.89 10.12
N GLN A 42 -2.77 10.96 10.83
CA GLN A 42 -2.70 10.97 12.29
C GLN A 42 -1.72 12.03 12.79
N ARG A 43 -1.86 12.38 14.06
CA ARG A 43 -0.90 13.26 14.74
C ARG A 43 0.38 12.50 15.11
N GLN A 44 1.45 13.25 15.30
CA GLN A 44 2.71 12.76 15.80
C GLN A 44 2.57 12.15 17.21
N SER A 45 3.20 11.00 17.45
CA SER A 45 3.41 10.45 18.79
C SER A 45 4.29 11.39 19.64
N PRO A 46 4.40 11.18 20.97
CA PRO A 46 5.30 11.99 21.80
C PRO A 46 6.75 11.96 21.32
N THR A 47 7.27 10.80 20.89
CA THR A 47 8.64 10.64 20.39
C THR A 47 8.80 11.25 19.00
N GLN A 48 7.84 11.07 18.10
CA GLN A 48 7.82 11.70 16.79
C GLN A 48 7.77 13.24 16.85
N LYS A 49 7.09 13.82 17.86
CA LYS A 49 7.15 15.26 18.10
C LYS A 49 8.56 15.76 18.40
N GLN A 50 9.40 14.95 19.05
CA GLN A 50 10.80 15.31 19.27
C GLN A 50 11.58 15.33 17.96
N ILE A 51 11.33 14.36 17.05
CA ILE A 51 11.92 14.37 15.71
C ILE A 51 11.54 15.66 14.98
N VAL A 52 10.26 16.01 14.96
CA VAL A 52 9.76 17.24 14.31
C VAL A 52 10.34 18.50 14.95
N SER A 53 10.55 18.51 16.26
CA SER A 53 11.15 19.66 16.98
C SER A 53 12.65 19.86 16.66
N ASN A 54 13.30 18.86 16.07
CA ASN A 54 14.71 18.86 15.73
C ASN A 54 14.95 18.86 14.20
N LEU A 55 13.98 19.30 13.40
CA LEU A 55 14.12 19.30 11.92
C LEU A 55 15.26 20.17 11.42
N ASP A 56 15.57 21.27 12.10
CA ASP A 56 16.73 22.13 11.80
C ASP A 56 18.05 21.38 11.97
N GLN A 57 18.18 20.59 13.02
CA GLN A 57 19.37 19.76 13.25
C GLN A 57 19.51 18.68 12.18
N LEU A 58 18.39 18.02 11.81
CA LEU A 58 18.41 17.04 10.73
C LEU A 58 18.82 17.66 9.40
N TRP A 59 18.40 18.91 9.13
CA TRP A 59 18.84 19.65 7.94
C TRP A 59 20.35 19.83 7.90
N TYR A 60 20.92 20.40 8.98
CA TYR A 60 22.37 20.65 9.04
C TYR A 60 23.20 19.35 9.05
N LEU A 61 22.69 18.27 9.64
CA LEU A 61 23.33 16.96 9.54
C LEU A 61 23.34 16.44 8.11
N ALA A 62 22.25 16.62 7.37
CA ALA A 62 22.18 16.23 5.98
C ALA A 62 23.16 17.01 5.09
N GLU A 63 23.37 18.31 5.35
CA GLU A 63 24.38 19.12 4.63
C GLU A 63 25.82 18.63 4.84
N GLN A 64 26.11 18.03 5.98
CA GLN A 64 27.45 17.56 6.34
C GLN A 64 27.75 16.14 5.86
N ARG A 65 26.74 15.41 5.39
CA ARG A 65 26.85 14.02 4.95
C ARG A 65 27.00 13.90 3.45
N THR A 66 27.70 12.86 3.01
CA THR A 66 27.63 12.46 1.60
C THR A 66 26.29 11.83 1.28
N GLN A 67 25.84 11.92 0.02
CA GLN A 67 24.65 11.23 -0.47
C GLN A 67 24.69 9.75 -0.12
N TYR A 68 25.80 9.08 -0.43
CA TYR A 68 26.01 7.66 -0.15
C TYR A 68 25.83 7.31 1.34
N ALA A 69 26.36 8.14 2.27
CA ALA A 69 26.20 7.88 3.69
C ALA A 69 24.73 7.97 4.14
N ALA A 70 23.98 8.97 3.63
CA ALA A 70 22.56 9.11 3.95
C ALA A 70 21.71 7.93 3.41
N GLU A 71 22.01 7.49 2.19
CA GLU A 71 21.36 6.32 1.58
C GLU A 71 21.65 5.04 2.37
N ARG A 72 22.92 4.82 2.75
CA ARG A 72 23.32 3.63 3.52
C ARG A 72 22.68 3.59 4.91
N ASP A 73 22.61 4.72 5.60
CA ASP A 73 21.97 4.79 6.92
C ASP A 73 20.47 4.44 6.83
N PHE A 74 19.78 5.03 5.84
CA PHE A 74 18.37 4.70 5.61
C PHE A 74 18.16 3.22 5.27
N ILE A 75 18.92 2.69 4.30
CA ILE A 75 18.80 1.28 3.89
C ILE A 75 19.06 0.36 5.09
N ASN A 76 20.11 0.60 5.85
CA ASN A 76 20.45 -0.21 7.00
C ASN A 76 19.34 -0.19 8.08
N ALA A 77 18.86 1.00 8.44
CA ALA A 77 17.80 1.14 9.44
C ALA A 77 16.50 0.46 8.97
N PHE A 78 16.08 0.76 7.73
CA PHE A 78 14.81 0.29 7.19
C PHE A 78 14.76 -1.24 7.05
N TYR A 79 15.75 -1.84 6.41
CA TYR A 79 15.78 -3.29 6.23
C TYR A 79 16.05 -4.06 7.53
N THR A 80 16.79 -3.46 8.48
CA THR A 80 16.94 -4.03 9.83
C THR A 80 15.61 -4.06 10.57
N LEU A 81 14.85 -2.94 10.56
CA LEU A 81 13.51 -2.89 11.16
C LEU A 81 12.58 -3.97 10.59
N HIS A 82 12.66 -4.22 9.28
CA HIS A 82 11.82 -5.21 8.60
C HIS A 82 12.39 -6.63 8.65
N GLY A 83 13.53 -6.88 9.30
CA GLY A 83 14.16 -8.20 9.40
C GLY A 83 14.67 -8.76 8.07
N GLN A 84 14.96 -7.88 7.09
CA GLN A 84 15.36 -8.28 5.73
C GLN A 84 16.89 -8.26 5.60
N HIS A 85 17.56 -9.12 6.36
CA HIS A 85 19.03 -9.12 6.45
C HIS A 85 19.74 -9.51 5.15
N THR A 86 19.10 -10.36 4.32
CA THR A 86 19.65 -10.75 3.02
C THR A 86 19.69 -9.59 2.05
N ALA A 87 18.69 -8.68 2.06
CA ALA A 87 18.71 -7.47 1.27
C ALA A 87 19.90 -6.54 1.64
N LEU A 88 20.28 -6.48 2.92
CA LEU A 88 21.43 -5.69 3.37
C LEU A 88 22.77 -6.15 2.79
N GLN A 89 22.90 -7.43 2.42
CA GLN A 89 24.08 -7.95 1.72
C GLN A 89 24.21 -7.42 0.28
N ARG A 90 23.11 -6.85 -0.23
CA ARG A 90 22.99 -6.26 -1.56
C ARG A 90 22.66 -4.76 -1.50
N ALA A 91 23.03 -4.09 -0.42
CA ALA A 91 22.64 -2.70 -0.19
C ALA A 91 23.15 -1.70 -1.26
N ASP A 92 24.20 -2.05 -2.02
CA ASP A 92 24.70 -1.24 -3.14
C ASP A 92 23.84 -1.44 -4.43
N ASP A 93 23.01 -2.49 -4.48
CA ASP A 93 22.08 -2.78 -5.59
C ASP A 93 20.65 -2.23 -5.29
N ILE A 94 20.43 -1.62 -4.12
CA ILE A 94 19.12 -1.06 -3.74
C ILE A 94 19.01 0.36 -4.28
N TYR A 95 18.05 0.58 -5.16
CA TYR A 95 17.74 1.91 -5.69
C TYR A 95 16.70 2.60 -4.81
N LEU A 96 16.91 3.91 -4.57
CA LEU A 96 15.99 4.74 -3.82
C LEU A 96 15.21 5.66 -4.75
N VAL A 97 13.92 5.74 -4.54
CA VAL A 97 12.99 6.65 -5.24
C VAL A 97 12.04 7.28 -4.23
N TYR A 98 11.37 8.39 -4.61
CA TYR A 98 10.49 9.10 -3.67
C TYR A 98 9.20 8.36 -3.31
N ALA A 99 8.74 7.42 -4.13
CA ALA A 99 7.49 6.70 -3.89
C ALA A 99 7.45 5.37 -4.65
N ALA A 100 6.69 4.41 -4.14
CA ALA A 100 6.46 3.12 -4.82
C ALA A 100 5.84 3.30 -6.22
N SER A 101 5.03 4.34 -6.44
CA SER A 101 4.50 4.66 -7.78
C SER A 101 5.59 4.98 -8.81
N ILE A 102 6.69 5.62 -8.40
CA ILE A 102 7.87 5.81 -9.28
C ILE A 102 8.54 4.46 -9.55
N GLY A 103 8.68 3.62 -8.53
CA GLY A 103 9.19 2.25 -8.68
C GLY A 103 8.34 1.42 -9.63
N MET A 104 7.02 1.54 -9.53
CA MET A 104 6.09 0.87 -10.43
C MET A 104 6.16 1.42 -11.86
N GLN A 105 6.34 2.74 -12.04
CA GLN A 105 6.56 3.34 -13.37
C GLN A 105 7.85 2.83 -14.02
N ILE A 106 8.93 2.70 -13.25
CA ILE A 106 10.19 2.11 -13.70
C ILE A 106 9.96 0.66 -14.14
N THR A 107 9.27 -0.11 -13.31
CA THR A 107 8.88 -1.50 -13.59
C THR A 107 8.02 -1.61 -14.86
N ALA A 108 6.99 -0.78 -14.99
CA ALA A 108 6.12 -0.75 -16.16
C ALA A 108 6.89 -0.37 -17.44
N THR A 109 7.87 0.54 -17.33
CA THR A 109 8.76 0.88 -18.45
C THR A 109 9.60 -0.32 -18.88
N TYR A 110 10.15 -1.08 -17.92
CA TYR A 110 10.88 -2.33 -18.21
C TYR A 110 9.99 -3.36 -18.91
N LEU A 111 8.78 -3.58 -18.37
CA LEU A 111 7.80 -4.53 -18.92
C LEU A 111 7.40 -4.17 -20.36
N MET A 112 7.13 -2.89 -20.62
CA MET A 112 6.81 -2.35 -21.95
C MET A 112 7.96 -2.57 -22.93
N LYS A 113 9.20 -2.21 -22.56
CA LYS A 113 10.39 -2.36 -23.42
C LYS A 113 10.60 -3.81 -23.84
N ASN A 114 10.32 -4.75 -22.95
CA ASN A 114 10.49 -6.17 -23.18
C ASN A 114 9.21 -6.86 -23.69
N LYS A 115 8.10 -6.12 -23.88
CA LYS A 115 6.80 -6.63 -24.39
C LYS A 115 6.24 -7.78 -23.55
N LEU A 116 6.40 -7.71 -22.23
CA LEU A 116 6.01 -8.75 -21.30
C LEU A 116 4.52 -8.70 -20.98
N ARG A 117 3.88 -9.86 -20.87
CA ARG A 117 2.48 -10.02 -20.47
C ARG A 117 2.41 -10.22 -18.96
N VAL A 118 1.61 -9.43 -18.29
CA VAL A 118 1.58 -9.36 -16.83
C VAL A 118 0.30 -9.96 -16.28
N GLY A 119 0.42 -10.82 -15.27
CA GLY A 119 -0.67 -11.17 -14.37
C GLY A 119 -0.66 -10.23 -13.17
N LEU A 120 -1.69 -9.40 -13.02
CA LEU A 120 -1.85 -8.47 -11.89
C LEU A 120 -2.98 -8.93 -10.99
N ILE A 121 -2.73 -8.96 -9.68
CA ILE A 121 -3.76 -9.32 -8.69
C ILE A 121 -4.97 -8.40 -8.77
N GLU A 122 -6.17 -8.96 -8.53
CA GLU A 122 -7.44 -8.25 -8.41
C GLU A 122 -8.24 -8.79 -7.21
N PRO A 123 -8.70 -7.96 -6.27
CA PRO A 123 -8.59 -6.49 -6.29
C PRO A 123 -7.17 -5.98 -5.98
N CYS A 124 -6.85 -4.76 -6.40
CA CYS A 124 -5.64 -4.06 -5.99
C CYS A 124 -5.81 -2.53 -6.13
N PHE A 125 -4.84 -1.77 -5.63
CA PHE A 125 -4.82 -0.32 -5.76
C PHE A 125 -4.62 0.08 -7.24
N ASP A 126 -5.33 1.13 -7.70
CA ASP A 126 -5.45 1.48 -9.11
C ASP A 126 -4.16 1.91 -9.79
N ASN A 127 -3.29 2.66 -9.10
CA ASN A 127 -2.11 3.21 -9.77
C ASN A 127 -1.17 2.12 -10.34
N LEU A 128 -1.23 0.88 -9.84
CA LEU A 128 -0.49 -0.23 -10.42
C LEU A 128 -0.99 -0.57 -11.83
N HIS A 129 -2.30 -0.74 -11.98
CA HIS A 129 -2.88 -1.05 -13.28
C HIS A 129 -2.85 0.15 -14.21
N ASP A 130 -3.09 1.37 -13.71
CA ASP A 130 -3.10 2.59 -14.53
C ASP A 130 -1.71 2.91 -15.10
N LEU A 131 -0.66 2.80 -14.30
CA LEU A 131 0.72 2.98 -14.80
C LEU A 131 1.06 1.96 -15.89
N MET A 132 0.66 0.69 -15.73
CA MET A 132 0.86 -0.33 -16.75
C MET A 132 -0.01 -0.06 -17.99
N LYS A 133 -1.24 0.38 -17.82
CA LYS A 133 -2.16 0.76 -18.90
C LYS A 133 -1.59 1.92 -19.73
N HIS A 134 -1.09 2.97 -19.07
CA HIS A 134 -0.45 4.11 -19.73
C HIS A 134 0.79 3.70 -20.51
N MET A 135 1.54 2.72 -20.04
CA MET A 135 2.70 2.15 -20.73
C MET A 135 2.32 1.06 -21.73
N GLN A 136 1.03 0.80 -21.95
CA GLN A 136 0.51 -0.22 -22.88
C GLN A 136 1.05 -1.63 -22.58
N VAL A 137 1.31 -1.95 -21.32
CA VAL A 137 1.69 -3.30 -20.88
C VAL A 137 0.46 -4.21 -20.95
N PRO A 138 0.52 -5.34 -21.65
CA PRO A 138 -0.59 -6.30 -21.71
C PRO A 138 -0.83 -6.93 -20.32
N MET A 139 -2.05 -6.80 -19.78
CA MET A 139 -2.40 -7.27 -18.44
C MET A 139 -3.52 -8.31 -18.46
N GLN A 140 -3.43 -9.28 -17.56
CA GLN A 140 -4.48 -10.25 -17.23
C GLN A 140 -4.75 -10.17 -15.72
N ALA A 141 -6.03 -10.11 -15.33
CA ALA A 141 -6.41 -10.14 -13.93
C ALA A 141 -6.15 -11.53 -13.33
N LEU A 142 -5.50 -11.55 -12.18
CA LEU A 142 -5.33 -12.71 -11.30
C LEU A 142 -6.23 -12.48 -10.08
N ASP A 143 -7.33 -13.19 -10.03
CA ASP A 143 -8.25 -13.13 -8.91
C ASP A 143 -7.56 -13.52 -7.60
N GLU A 144 -7.73 -12.73 -6.52
CA GLU A 144 -7.14 -13.02 -5.21
C GLU A 144 -7.53 -14.41 -4.70
N SER A 145 -8.71 -14.91 -5.07
CA SER A 145 -9.13 -16.26 -4.72
C SER A 145 -8.23 -17.38 -5.28
N LEU A 146 -7.43 -17.13 -6.30
CA LEU A 146 -6.41 -18.06 -6.79
C LEU A 146 -5.36 -18.36 -5.73
N PHE A 147 -5.04 -17.35 -4.91
CA PHE A 147 -4.01 -17.40 -3.89
C PHE A 147 -4.55 -17.92 -2.54
N THR A 148 -5.87 -17.91 -2.34
CA THR A 148 -6.54 -18.35 -1.11
C THR A 148 -7.32 -19.66 -1.29
N ALA A 149 -7.49 -20.14 -2.52
CA ALA A 149 -8.22 -21.37 -2.80
C ALA A 149 -7.57 -22.60 -2.17
N ALA A 150 -8.40 -23.58 -1.81
CA ALA A 150 -7.92 -24.85 -1.32
C ALA A 150 -7.00 -25.56 -2.33
N GLY A 151 -6.00 -26.25 -1.83
CA GLY A 151 -5.01 -26.94 -2.65
C GLY A 151 -3.66 -26.22 -2.69
N SER A 152 -2.85 -26.58 -3.68
CA SER A 152 -1.55 -25.95 -3.91
C SER A 152 -1.71 -24.68 -4.73
N LEU A 153 -1.13 -23.58 -4.28
CA LEU A 153 -1.05 -22.35 -5.07
C LEU A 153 -0.34 -22.58 -6.41
N TYR A 154 0.69 -23.41 -6.39
CA TYR A 154 1.39 -23.80 -7.62
C TYR A 154 0.43 -24.39 -8.66
N ASP A 155 -0.44 -25.34 -8.24
CA ASP A 155 -1.40 -25.98 -9.15
C ASP A 155 -2.48 -24.98 -9.63
N ASN A 156 -2.93 -24.08 -8.76
CA ASN A 156 -3.88 -23.03 -9.12
C ASN A 156 -3.34 -22.09 -10.20
N LEU A 157 -2.02 -21.85 -10.22
CA LEU A 157 -1.35 -20.99 -11.19
C LEU A 157 -1.05 -21.70 -12.53
N MET A 158 -1.11 -23.02 -12.61
CA MET A 158 -0.73 -23.79 -13.81
C MET A 158 -1.43 -23.34 -15.11
N LYS A 159 -2.69 -22.91 -15.02
CA LYS A 159 -3.43 -22.39 -16.18
C LYS A 159 -2.83 -21.11 -16.78
N HIS A 160 -1.99 -20.40 -16.02
CA HIS A 160 -1.33 -19.17 -16.41
C HIS A 160 0.12 -19.38 -16.88
N ALA A 161 0.65 -20.60 -16.80
CA ALA A 161 2.05 -20.92 -17.09
C ALA A 161 2.52 -20.47 -18.49
N LEU A 162 1.63 -20.53 -19.51
CA LEU A 162 1.95 -20.15 -20.88
C LEU A 162 1.42 -18.79 -21.30
N THR A 163 0.58 -18.16 -20.50
CA THR A 163 -0.10 -16.91 -20.87
C THR A 163 0.56 -15.66 -20.30
N LEU A 164 1.35 -15.81 -19.24
CA LEU A 164 2.02 -14.71 -18.54
C LEU A 164 3.54 -14.81 -18.66
N ASP A 165 4.19 -13.67 -18.59
CA ASP A 165 5.65 -13.52 -18.54
C ASP A 165 6.09 -12.98 -17.17
N ALA A 166 5.20 -12.27 -16.47
CA ALA A 166 5.41 -11.77 -15.11
C ALA A 166 4.14 -11.87 -14.28
N ILE A 167 4.32 -11.94 -12.95
CA ILE A 167 3.23 -11.88 -11.94
C ILE A 167 3.51 -10.69 -11.02
N VAL A 168 2.50 -9.83 -10.83
CA VAL A 168 2.56 -8.66 -9.96
C VAL A 168 1.60 -8.84 -8.80
N LEU A 169 2.13 -8.74 -7.59
CA LEU A 169 1.37 -8.84 -6.34
C LEU A 169 1.67 -7.66 -5.42
N VAL A 170 0.67 -7.29 -4.63
CA VAL A 170 0.78 -6.39 -3.48
C VAL A 170 0.66 -7.23 -2.23
N ASP A 171 1.62 -7.16 -1.32
CA ASP A 171 1.61 -7.98 -0.10
C ASP A 171 2.14 -7.21 1.13
N PRO A 172 1.32 -6.96 2.15
CA PRO A 172 -0.14 -7.19 2.22
C PRO A 172 -0.94 -6.41 1.20
N ASN A 173 -2.03 -7.00 0.68
CA ASN A 173 -2.84 -6.38 -0.35
C ASN A 173 -3.74 -5.25 0.18
N ASN A 174 -3.87 -4.19 -0.59
CA ASN A 174 -4.86 -3.14 -0.41
C ASN A 174 -5.96 -3.30 -1.48
N PRO A 175 -7.23 -3.56 -1.11
CA PRO A 175 -7.86 -3.19 0.17
C PRO A 175 -8.05 -4.34 1.16
N THR A 176 -7.82 -5.59 0.80
CA THR A 176 -8.31 -6.79 1.49
C THR A 176 -7.49 -7.21 2.71
N GLY A 177 -6.22 -6.79 2.76
CA GLY A 177 -5.26 -7.30 3.76
C GLY A 177 -4.86 -8.75 3.52
N PHE A 178 -5.09 -9.28 2.30
CA PHE A 178 -4.55 -10.57 1.88
C PHE A 178 -3.03 -10.56 1.96
N SER A 179 -2.42 -11.69 2.35
CA SER A 179 -0.98 -11.87 2.36
C SER A 179 -0.61 -13.34 2.15
N LEU A 180 0.41 -13.57 1.35
CA LEU A 180 1.04 -14.88 1.15
C LEU A 180 1.78 -15.39 2.39
N PHE A 181 2.02 -14.50 3.36
CA PHE A 181 2.73 -14.84 4.61
C PHE A 181 1.79 -15.20 5.75
N ALA A 182 0.48 -15.25 5.54
CA ALA A 182 -0.49 -15.61 6.57
C ALA A 182 -0.36 -17.08 7.04
N ASP A 183 0.16 -17.96 6.19
CA ASP A 183 0.47 -19.36 6.49
C ASP A 183 1.98 -19.62 6.74
N GLY A 184 2.73 -18.59 7.08
CA GLY A 184 4.18 -18.59 7.16
C GLY A 184 4.82 -18.28 5.80
N THR A 185 5.57 -19.22 5.22
CA THR A 185 6.23 -19.01 3.92
C THR A 185 5.75 -19.97 2.83
N LYS A 186 4.81 -20.86 3.16
CA LYS A 186 4.43 -21.96 2.27
C LYS A 186 3.87 -21.45 0.93
N SER A 187 2.84 -20.61 0.99
CA SER A 187 2.22 -20.08 -0.24
C SER A 187 3.20 -19.23 -1.05
N PHE A 188 4.04 -18.44 -0.39
CA PHE A 188 5.08 -17.67 -1.07
C PHE A 188 6.11 -18.57 -1.77
N MET A 189 6.57 -19.64 -1.12
CA MET A 189 7.50 -20.59 -1.73
C MET A 189 6.89 -21.33 -2.93
N GLU A 190 5.61 -21.67 -2.90
CA GLU A 190 4.90 -22.26 -4.03
C GLU A 190 4.83 -21.30 -5.23
N LEU A 191 4.57 -20.02 -4.99
CA LEU A 191 4.60 -18.98 -6.02
C LEU A 191 6.01 -18.82 -6.60
N VAL A 192 7.03 -18.71 -5.75
CA VAL A 192 8.43 -18.60 -6.18
C VAL A 192 8.82 -19.81 -7.04
N ARG A 193 8.49 -21.02 -6.60
CA ARG A 193 8.74 -22.24 -7.38
C ARG A 193 8.04 -22.21 -8.73
N PHE A 194 6.76 -21.80 -8.78
CA PHE A 194 6.06 -21.64 -10.06
C PHE A 194 6.78 -20.66 -10.99
N CYS A 195 7.22 -19.52 -10.46
CA CYS A 195 7.95 -18.52 -11.24
C CYS A 195 9.28 -19.07 -11.76
N CYS A 196 10.01 -19.85 -10.97
CA CYS A 196 11.25 -20.52 -11.41
C CYS A 196 10.98 -21.53 -12.52
N ASP A 197 10.05 -22.47 -12.29
CA ASP A 197 9.77 -23.58 -13.20
C ASP A 197 9.28 -23.10 -14.57
N PHE A 198 8.57 -21.96 -14.62
CA PHE A 198 8.02 -21.38 -15.85
C PHE A 198 8.72 -20.10 -16.30
N ASN A 199 9.90 -19.78 -15.73
CA ASN A 199 10.71 -18.60 -16.08
C ASN A 199 9.90 -17.30 -16.07
N LYS A 200 9.14 -17.05 -14.97
CA LYS A 200 8.37 -15.82 -14.78
C LYS A 200 9.15 -14.82 -13.95
N ILE A 201 8.91 -13.53 -14.20
CA ILE A 201 9.39 -12.46 -13.32
C ILE A 201 8.35 -12.25 -12.22
N LEU A 202 8.79 -12.32 -10.96
CA LEU A 202 7.97 -12.02 -9.79
C LEU A 202 8.14 -10.56 -9.40
N ILE A 203 7.07 -9.78 -9.47
CA ILE A 203 7.07 -8.35 -9.12
C ILE A 203 6.26 -8.20 -7.84
N LEU A 204 6.89 -7.64 -6.81
CA LEU A 204 6.35 -7.55 -5.46
C LEU A 204 6.30 -6.10 -5.01
N ASP A 205 5.10 -5.64 -4.68
CA ASP A 205 4.87 -4.37 -4.01
C ASP A 205 4.62 -4.61 -2.52
N PHE A 206 5.62 -4.27 -1.70
CA PHE A 206 5.60 -4.38 -0.26
C PHE A 206 5.28 -3.06 0.44
N SER A 207 4.56 -2.15 -0.20
CA SER A 207 4.21 -0.84 0.36
C SER A 207 3.45 -0.93 1.70
N PHE A 208 2.79 -2.05 1.97
CA PHE A 208 2.07 -2.30 3.23
C PHE A 208 2.79 -3.28 4.18
N ALA A 209 4.01 -3.68 3.88
CA ALA A 209 4.73 -4.70 4.66
C ALA A 209 5.00 -4.30 6.12
N SER A 210 5.17 -3.00 6.41
CA SER A 210 5.31 -2.49 7.78
C SER A 210 4.13 -2.87 8.68
N PHE A 211 2.92 -3.06 8.11
CA PHE A 211 1.74 -3.43 8.88
C PHE A 211 1.75 -4.88 9.37
N ILE A 212 2.56 -5.75 8.79
CA ILE A 212 2.80 -7.10 9.35
C ILE A 212 3.37 -6.94 10.76
N LEU A 213 4.40 -6.09 10.91
CA LEU A 213 5.06 -5.82 12.19
C LEU A 213 4.16 -5.01 13.12
N ALA A 214 3.53 -3.93 12.62
CA ALA A 214 2.63 -3.08 13.40
C ALA A 214 1.40 -3.84 13.94
N SER A 215 1.00 -4.96 13.32
CA SER A 215 -0.06 -5.85 13.82
C SER A 215 0.45 -6.93 14.78
N GLY A 216 1.72 -6.89 15.18
CA GLY A 216 2.35 -7.87 16.08
C GLY A 216 2.78 -9.17 15.37
N GLY A 217 2.75 -9.20 14.04
CA GLY A 217 3.21 -10.34 13.24
C GLY A 217 4.74 -10.35 13.06
N LYS A 218 5.22 -11.42 12.45
CA LYS A 218 6.64 -11.54 12.04
C LYS A 218 6.70 -11.64 10.52
N ARG A 219 7.55 -10.84 9.92
CA ARG A 219 7.86 -10.92 8.50
C ARG A 219 9.07 -11.83 8.30
N PRO A 220 9.00 -12.89 7.46
CA PRO A 220 10.18 -13.68 7.13
C PRO A 220 11.18 -12.82 6.33
N ASP A 221 12.46 -13.23 6.29
CA ASP A 221 13.41 -12.64 5.34
C ASP A 221 13.04 -13.09 3.92
N VAL A 222 12.24 -12.26 3.25
CA VAL A 222 11.70 -12.55 1.90
C VAL A 222 12.82 -12.61 0.87
N TYR A 223 13.84 -11.76 1.04
CA TYR A 223 14.97 -11.70 0.12
C TYR A 223 15.86 -12.94 0.25
N GLU A 224 15.91 -13.61 1.40
CA GLU A 224 16.57 -14.90 1.54
C GLU A 224 15.91 -15.97 0.64
N ILE A 225 14.59 -15.99 0.60
CA ILE A 225 13.84 -16.93 -0.26
C ILE A 225 14.07 -16.59 -1.73
N LEU A 226 13.98 -15.31 -2.10
CA LEU A 226 14.17 -14.86 -3.48
C LEU A 226 15.58 -15.14 -4.01
N GLU A 227 16.60 -14.78 -3.25
CA GLU A 227 18.00 -14.99 -3.65
C GLU A 227 18.38 -16.49 -3.72
N ASN A 228 17.95 -17.30 -2.74
CA ASN A 228 18.26 -18.72 -2.71
C ASN A 228 17.53 -19.53 -3.79
N SER A 229 16.37 -19.08 -4.24
CA SER A 229 15.60 -19.77 -5.28
C SER A 229 16.10 -19.50 -6.69
N GLY A 230 16.80 -18.39 -6.91
CA GLY A 230 17.19 -17.93 -8.24
C GLY A 230 16.03 -17.41 -9.09
N VAL A 231 14.88 -17.11 -8.49
CA VAL A 231 13.75 -16.49 -9.20
C VAL A 231 14.13 -15.11 -9.68
N ARG A 232 13.68 -14.75 -10.86
CA ARG A 232 13.79 -13.38 -11.37
C ARG A 232 12.76 -12.51 -10.68
N TYR A 233 13.19 -11.41 -10.06
CA TYR A 233 12.26 -10.57 -9.31
C TYR A 233 12.55 -9.07 -9.39
N ILE A 234 11.52 -8.27 -9.15
CA ILE A 234 11.58 -6.83 -8.84
C ILE A 234 10.76 -6.65 -7.58
N ALA A 235 11.37 -6.20 -6.48
CA ALA A 235 10.68 -5.96 -5.22
C ALA A 235 10.79 -4.48 -4.84
N MET A 236 9.68 -3.91 -4.38
CA MET A 236 9.57 -2.52 -3.93
C MET A 236 9.09 -2.49 -2.49
N GLU A 237 9.71 -1.60 -1.68
CA GLU A 237 9.27 -1.29 -0.33
C GLU A 237 8.95 0.21 -0.24
N ASP A 238 8.05 0.63 0.65
CA ASP A 238 7.66 2.03 0.76
C ASP A 238 7.48 2.48 2.21
N THR A 239 7.78 3.74 2.47
CA THR A 239 7.63 4.36 3.80
C THR A 239 6.39 5.25 3.92
N GLY A 240 5.75 5.58 2.81
CA GLY A 240 4.74 6.63 2.73
C GLY A 240 3.37 6.29 3.33
N LYS A 241 3.13 5.02 3.71
CA LYS A 241 1.85 4.57 4.27
C LYS A 241 1.91 4.29 5.78
N THR A 242 3.09 4.36 6.38
CA THR A 242 3.33 3.92 7.77
C THR A 242 3.39 5.09 8.76
N TRP A 243 4.15 6.13 8.44
CA TRP A 243 4.44 7.24 9.35
C TRP A 243 3.85 8.57 8.89
N PRO A 244 3.49 9.48 9.84
CA PRO A 244 2.92 10.80 9.51
C PRO A 244 4.02 11.79 9.07
N LEU A 245 4.62 11.52 7.91
CA LEU A 245 5.78 12.23 7.36
C LEU A 245 5.42 13.42 6.46
N GLN A 246 4.13 13.77 6.33
CA GLN A 246 3.67 14.84 5.43
C GLN A 246 4.18 14.63 3.98
N ASP A 247 4.08 13.38 3.49
CA ASP A 247 4.57 12.94 2.19
C ASP A 247 6.09 13.03 1.94
N ALA A 248 6.90 13.34 2.97
CA ALA A 248 8.35 13.18 2.92
C ALA A 248 8.71 11.69 3.01
N LYS A 249 8.57 10.98 1.92
CA LYS A 249 8.68 9.51 1.83
C LYS A 249 9.84 9.06 0.96
N CYS A 250 10.21 7.79 1.13
CA CYS A 250 11.18 7.09 0.30
C CYS A 250 10.69 5.67 0.02
N SER A 251 10.93 5.19 -1.16
CA SER A 251 10.69 3.80 -1.57
C SER A 251 11.98 3.19 -2.08
N THR A 252 12.10 1.88 -1.96
CA THR A 252 13.27 1.13 -2.45
C THR A 252 12.87 0.22 -3.59
N ILE A 253 13.82 -0.07 -4.49
CA ILE A 253 13.70 -1.09 -5.53
C ILE A 253 14.92 -1.99 -5.42
N LEU A 254 14.70 -3.29 -5.27
CA LEU A 254 15.73 -4.31 -5.36
C LEU A 254 15.32 -5.36 -6.39
N THR A 255 16.23 -5.75 -7.24
CA THR A 255 15.98 -6.73 -8.33
C THR A 255 16.89 -7.93 -8.21
N SER A 256 16.51 -9.04 -8.83
CA SER A 256 17.45 -10.13 -9.11
C SER A 256 18.62 -9.60 -9.95
N ARG A 257 19.81 -10.22 -9.80
CA ARG A 257 21.05 -9.69 -10.41
C ARG A 257 20.99 -9.60 -11.93
N ASP A 258 20.31 -10.52 -12.57
CA ASP A 258 20.16 -10.56 -14.03
C ASP A 258 19.28 -9.43 -14.60
N LEU A 259 18.40 -8.83 -13.76
CA LEU A 259 17.57 -7.69 -14.17
C LEU A 259 18.22 -6.34 -13.88
N ASN A 260 19.29 -6.31 -13.09
CA ASN A 260 19.88 -5.07 -12.61
C ASN A 260 20.36 -4.18 -13.77
N ASP A 261 21.04 -4.76 -14.76
CA ASP A 261 21.59 -4.03 -15.92
C ASP A 261 20.49 -3.44 -16.82
N ASP A 262 19.29 -4.03 -16.82
CA ASP A 262 18.14 -3.52 -17.56
C ASP A 262 17.38 -2.44 -16.79
N ILE A 263 17.28 -2.55 -15.45
CA ILE A 263 16.53 -1.63 -14.57
C ILE A 263 17.35 -0.38 -14.27
N TYR A 264 18.65 -0.49 -14.01
CA TYR A 264 19.52 0.64 -13.64
C TYR A 264 19.42 1.85 -14.60
N PRO A 265 19.50 1.67 -15.95
CA PRO A 265 19.38 2.80 -16.87
C PRO A 265 18.01 3.50 -16.81
N ILE A 266 16.94 2.75 -16.48
CA ILE A 266 15.61 3.31 -16.35
C ILE A 266 15.53 4.15 -15.05
N VAL A 267 16.03 3.61 -13.93
CA VAL A 267 16.10 4.34 -12.66
C VAL A 267 16.83 5.67 -12.82
N THR A 268 18.05 5.63 -13.38
CA THR A 268 18.90 6.82 -13.51
C THR A 268 18.40 7.85 -14.51
N SER A 269 17.52 7.43 -15.45
CA SER A 269 16.84 8.37 -16.36
C SER A 269 15.65 9.09 -15.70
N VAL A 270 15.08 8.51 -14.65
CA VAL A 270 13.91 9.07 -13.93
C VAL A 270 14.36 9.95 -12.76
N LEU A 271 15.36 9.50 -11.99
CA LEU A 271 15.78 10.17 -10.78
C LEU A 271 17.29 9.99 -10.54
N LEU A 272 17.96 11.09 -10.17
CA LEU A 272 19.36 11.03 -9.75
C LEU A 272 19.49 10.43 -8.35
N ASN A 273 18.76 10.98 -7.37
CA ASN A 273 18.83 10.57 -5.96
C ASN A 273 17.62 11.10 -5.16
N VAL A 274 17.39 10.51 -3.99
CA VAL A 274 16.47 11.03 -2.97
C VAL A 274 17.24 12.01 -2.06
N SER A 275 16.59 13.10 -1.64
CA SER A 275 17.20 14.12 -0.79
C SER A 275 17.80 13.52 0.50
N PRO A 276 19.06 13.83 0.86
CA PRO A 276 19.68 13.40 2.12
C PRO A 276 18.88 13.84 3.36
N PHE A 277 18.23 15.00 3.30
CA PHE A 277 17.36 15.48 4.38
C PHE A 277 16.14 14.56 4.57
N ILE A 278 15.48 14.19 3.47
CA ILE A 278 14.33 13.25 3.52
C ILE A 278 14.78 11.87 4.03
N LEU A 279 15.90 11.37 3.56
CA LEU A 279 16.46 10.11 4.05
C LEU A 279 16.76 10.16 5.55
N SER A 280 17.38 11.24 6.05
CA SER A 280 17.64 11.41 7.47
C SER A 280 16.37 11.52 8.30
N LEU A 281 15.35 12.23 7.79
CA LEU A 281 14.05 12.33 8.45
C LEU A 281 13.36 10.97 8.53
N VAL A 282 13.26 10.25 7.43
CA VAL A 282 12.61 8.92 7.39
C VAL A 282 13.38 7.94 8.28
N THR A 283 14.72 7.98 8.27
CA THR A 283 15.55 7.15 9.15
C THR A 283 15.20 7.37 10.62
N ALA A 284 15.02 8.63 11.05
CA ALA A 284 14.65 8.92 12.44
C ALA A 284 13.28 8.30 12.84
N TYR A 285 12.29 8.25 11.93
CA TYR A 285 11.02 7.57 12.17
C TYR A 285 11.14 6.03 12.16
N VAL A 286 12.01 5.50 11.33
CA VAL A 286 12.34 4.06 11.32
C VAL A 286 12.98 3.66 12.65
N GLU A 287 13.96 4.44 13.14
CA GLU A 287 14.62 4.22 14.42
C GLU A 287 13.66 4.38 15.62
N ASP A 288 12.72 5.33 15.56
CA ASP A 288 11.63 5.47 16.55
C ASP A 288 10.80 4.19 16.62
N SER A 289 10.40 3.62 15.47
CA SER A 289 9.64 2.37 15.43
C SER A 289 10.45 1.13 15.83
N MET A 290 11.78 1.14 15.66
CA MET A 290 12.65 0.10 16.23
C MET A 290 12.67 0.12 17.76
N GLN A 291 12.54 1.32 18.37
CA GLN A 291 12.56 1.49 19.81
C GLN A 291 11.21 1.17 20.46
N ASP A 292 10.09 1.46 19.79
CA ASP A 292 8.74 1.26 20.32
C ASP A 292 8.05 0.01 19.79
N ASP A 293 8.74 -0.82 19.00
CA ASP A 293 8.20 -2.04 18.36
C ASP A 293 6.90 -1.76 17.57
N PHE A 294 6.90 -0.67 16.79
CA PHE A 294 5.74 -0.17 16.06
C PHE A 294 4.50 0.18 16.91
N ALA A 295 4.63 0.32 18.23
CA ALA A 295 3.49 0.56 19.12
C ALA A 295 2.74 1.86 18.78
N SER A 296 3.45 2.93 18.39
CA SER A 296 2.85 4.21 17.98
C SER A 296 1.97 4.08 16.73
N VAL A 297 2.31 3.19 15.80
CA VAL A 297 1.53 2.92 14.58
C VAL A 297 0.41 1.91 14.88
N GLY A 298 0.77 0.76 15.45
CA GLY A 298 -0.14 -0.37 15.68
C GLY A 298 -1.31 0.01 16.61
N THR A 299 -1.01 0.66 17.74
CA THR A 299 -2.05 1.06 18.71
C THR A 299 -3.07 2.03 18.11
N LEU A 300 -2.62 3.00 17.32
CA LEU A 300 -3.52 3.92 16.63
C LEU A 300 -4.47 3.18 15.69
N LEU A 301 -3.90 2.33 14.83
CA LEU A 301 -4.68 1.61 13.81
C LEU A 301 -5.66 0.62 14.43
N ASP A 302 -5.25 -0.10 15.47
CA ASP A 302 -6.12 -1.04 16.17
C ASP A 302 -7.26 -0.31 16.89
N THR A 303 -6.97 0.80 17.58
CA THR A 303 -8.00 1.64 18.22
C THR A 303 -9.03 2.13 17.19
N ASN A 304 -8.57 2.70 16.08
CA ASN A 304 -9.48 3.19 15.05
C ASN A 304 -10.25 2.05 14.37
N ARG A 305 -9.63 0.87 14.17
CA ARG A 305 -10.29 -0.32 13.65
C ARG A 305 -11.41 -0.80 14.57
N GLU A 306 -11.17 -0.86 15.88
CA GLU A 306 -12.19 -1.23 16.88
C GLU A 306 -13.36 -0.24 16.88
N VAL A 307 -13.08 1.06 16.75
CA VAL A 307 -14.12 2.09 16.63
C VAL A 307 -14.91 1.87 15.33
N ALA A 308 -14.25 1.64 14.19
CA ALA A 308 -14.93 1.38 12.92
C ALA A 308 -15.81 0.12 12.99
N ILE A 309 -15.32 -0.99 13.54
CA ILE A 309 -16.10 -2.22 13.70
C ILE A 309 -17.31 -1.99 14.60
N ARG A 310 -17.14 -1.31 15.75
CA ARG A 310 -18.21 -1.03 16.69
C ARG A 310 -19.37 -0.26 16.06
N HIS A 311 -19.06 0.72 15.23
CA HIS A 311 -20.06 1.60 14.61
C HIS A 311 -20.60 1.05 13.29
N LEU A 312 -19.79 0.32 12.49
CA LEU A 312 -20.13 -0.01 11.10
C LEU A 312 -20.40 -1.50 10.85
N ASP A 313 -19.89 -2.45 11.70
CA ASP A 313 -20.15 -3.90 11.49
C ASP A 313 -21.56 -4.27 11.96
N LYS A 314 -22.54 -3.60 11.38
CA LYS A 314 -23.99 -3.77 11.67
C LYS A 314 -24.84 -3.15 10.57
N GLY A 315 -26.16 -3.41 10.61
CA GLY A 315 -27.09 -2.84 9.64
C GLY A 315 -26.72 -3.25 8.21
N ILE A 316 -26.44 -2.25 7.37
CA ILE A 316 -26.15 -2.47 5.95
C ILE A 316 -24.70 -2.84 5.66
N LEU A 317 -23.79 -2.76 6.62
CA LEU A 317 -22.37 -3.05 6.43
C LEU A 317 -21.89 -4.25 7.25
N LYS A 318 -20.97 -5.02 6.68
CA LYS A 318 -20.31 -6.16 7.32
C LYS A 318 -18.79 -6.06 7.16
N TYR A 319 -18.07 -6.01 8.28
CA TYR A 319 -16.62 -6.00 8.28
C TYR A 319 -16.04 -7.29 7.70
N GLN A 320 -15.07 -7.12 6.80
CA GLN A 320 -14.30 -8.23 6.24
C GLN A 320 -12.99 -8.34 7.00
N THR A 321 -12.81 -9.44 7.74
CA THR A 321 -11.61 -9.67 8.55
C THR A 321 -10.41 -9.93 7.63
N PRO A 322 -9.36 -9.07 7.65
CA PRO A 322 -8.18 -9.28 6.81
C PRO A 322 -7.28 -10.37 7.38
N LEU A 323 -6.42 -10.95 6.55
CA LEU A 323 -5.33 -11.83 7.01
C LEU A 323 -4.26 -11.03 7.75
N ILE A 324 -3.90 -9.86 7.23
CA ILE A 324 -3.01 -8.89 7.88
C ILE A 324 -3.78 -7.59 8.10
N ARG A 325 -3.76 -7.08 9.34
CA ARG A 325 -4.37 -5.79 9.68
C ARG A 325 -3.51 -4.65 9.13
N THR A 326 -4.02 -3.93 8.13
CA THR A 326 -3.35 -2.79 7.49
C THR A 326 -3.92 -1.45 7.96
N SER A 327 -3.55 -0.36 7.33
CA SER A 327 -4.10 0.99 7.61
C SER A 327 -5.49 1.23 7.04
N VAL A 328 -6.14 0.20 6.48
CA VAL A 328 -7.50 0.30 5.92
C VAL A 328 -8.41 -0.80 6.47
N ALA A 329 -9.71 -0.57 6.40
CA ALA A 329 -10.76 -1.53 6.72
C ALA A 329 -11.68 -1.71 5.51
N TRP A 330 -12.09 -2.96 5.25
CA TRP A 330 -12.92 -3.35 4.12
C TRP A 330 -14.27 -3.81 4.62
N PHE A 331 -15.35 -3.25 4.08
CA PHE A 331 -16.72 -3.55 4.49
C PHE A 331 -17.55 -3.98 3.29
N GLU A 332 -18.33 -5.04 3.47
CA GLU A 332 -19.30 -5.52 2.49
C GLU A 332 -20.67 -4.91 2.76
N ILE A 333 -21.34 -4.44 1.70
CA ILE A 333 -22.70 -3.93 1.76
C ILE A 333 -23.68 -5.12 1.71
N GLN A 334 -24.44 -5.31 2.77
CA GLN A 334 -25.38 -6.44 2.93
C GLN A 334 -26.70 -6.24 2.19
N ASN A 335 -27.12 -4.99 2.00
CA ASN A 335 -28.30 -4.67 1.22
C ASN A 335 -28.01 -4.85 -0.29
N THR A 336 -28.62 -5.89 -0.90
CA THR A 336 -28.36 -6.26 -2.31
C THR A 336 -28.92 -5.26 -3.33
N ALA A 337 -29.79 -4.36 -2.92
CA ALA A 337 -30.35 -3.31 -3.76
C ALA A 337 -29.44 -2.07 -3.85
N MET A 338 -28.39 -1.98 -3.00
CA MET A 338 -27.48 -0.83 -2.91
C MET A 338 -26.11 -1.17 -3.49
N ARG A 339 -25.51 -0.19 -4.14
CA ARG A 339 -24.14 -0.23 -4.66
C ARG A 339 -23.24 0.66 -3.82
N ALA A 340 -21.94 0.45 -3.93
CA ALA A 340 -20.94 1.25 -3.23
C ALA A 340 -21.02 2.75 -3.57
N ASP A 341 -21.34 3.08 -4.82
CA ASP A 341 -21.56 4.47 -5.27
C ASP A 341 -22.77 5.11 -4.59
N ASP A 342 -23.86 4.35 -4.43
CA ASP A 342 -25.07 4.86 -3.77
C ASP A 342 -24.75 5.22 -2.30
N VAL A 343 -24.02 4.32 -1.60
CA VAL A 343 -23.58 4.55 -0.23
C VAL A 343 -22.64 5.75 -0.16
N GLN A 344 -21.66 5.84 -1.06
CA GLN A 344 -20.72 6.95 -1.05
C GLN A 344 -21.38 8.29 -1.39
N ASN A 345 -22.25 8.34 -2.41
CA ASN A 345 -22.99 9.55 -2.77
C ASN A 345 -23.86 10.05 -1.61
N PHE A 346 -24.48 9.13 -0.88
CA PHE A 346 -25.24 9.47 0.31
C PHE A 346 -24.36 10.04 1.43
N LEU A 347 -23.22 9.40 1.71
CA LEU A 347 -22.26 9.85 2.74
C LEU A 347 -21.61 11.20 2.42
N LEU A 348 -21.45 11.55 1.15
CA LEU A 348 -20.98 12.88 0.72
C LEU A 348 -21.89 14.02 1.24
N GLY A 349 -23.19 13.81 1.27
CA GLY A 349 -24.14 14.74 1.88
C GLY A 349 -23.88 15.01 3.37
N HIS A 350 -23.21 14.08 4.05
CA HIS A 350 -22.79 14.18 5.46
C HIS A 350 -21.33 14.57 5.64
N GLN A 351 -20.65 15.04 4.57
CA GLN A 351 -19.23 15.41 4.57
C GLN A 351 -18.29 14.24 4.89
N ILE A 352 -18.67 13.01 4.54
CA ILE A 352 -17.89 11.79 4.74
C ILE A 352 -17.51 11.23 3.37
N TYR A 353 -16.23 10.96 3.18
CA TYR A 353 -15.71 10.33 1.96
C TYR A 353 -15.07 8.99 2.26
N VAL A 354 -15.69 7.89 1.80
CA VAL A 354 -15.13 6.54 1.77
C VAL A 354 -14.80 6.14 0.33
N LEU A 355 -14.05 5.06 0.11
CA LEU A 355 -13.76 4.60 -1.25
C LEU A 355 -14.71 3.48 -1.68
N PRO A 356 -15.44 3.65 -2.79
CA PRO A 356 -16.20 2.57 -3.41
C PRO A 356 -15.30 1.44 -3.90
N GLY A 357 -15.73 0.21 -3.67
CA GLY A 357 -14.91 -0.97 -3.90
C GLY A 357 -14.67 -1.34 -5.36
N GLN A 358 -15.55 -0.92 -6.26
CA GLN A 358 -15.44 -1.24 -7.68
C GLN A 358 -14.15 -0.76 -8.33
N TYR A 359 -13.56 0.32 -7.84
CA TYR A 359 -12.33 0.88 -8.39
C TYR A 359 -11.08 0.03 -8.09
N PHE A 360 -11.17 -0.88 -7.12
CA PHE A 360 -10.10 -1.86 -6.86
C PHE A 360 -10.15 -3.07 -7.81
N TYR A 361 -11.31 -3.28 -8.45
CA TYR A 361 -11.51 -4.37 -9.42
C TYR A 361 -11.34 -3.85 -10.84
N TRP A 362 -10.08 -3.62 -11.21
CA TRP A 362 -9.69 -2.94 -12.45
C TRP A 362 -10.14 -3.63 -13.74
N LYS A 363 -10.40 -4.94 -13.70
CA LYS A 363 -10.92 -5.73 -14.83
C LYS A 363 -12.39 -6.09 -14.66
N HIS A 364 -12.83 -6.32 -13.43
CA HIS A 364 -14.17 -6.80 -13.12
C HIS A 364 -14.85 -5.90 -12.07
N PRO A 365 -15.13 -4.62 -12.38
CA PRO A 365 -15.62 -3.62 -11.40
C PRO A 365 -16.93 -4.05 -10.72
N ASP A 366 -17.77 -4.82 -11.39
CA ASP A 366 -19.05 -5.32 -10.83
C ASP A 366 -18.83 -6.13 -9.53
N ARG A 367 -17.70 -6.78 -9.37
CA ARG A 367 -17.36 -7.54 -8.16
C ARG A 367 -17.13 -6.66 -6.95
N GLY A 368 -16.64 -5.44 -7.16
CA GLY A 368 -16.36 -4.46 -6.12
C GLY A 368 -17.56 -3.61 -5.70
N GLN A 369 -18.66 -3.63 -6.46
CA GLN A 369 -19.83 -2.78 -6.21
C GLN A 369 -20.52 -2.99 -4.86
N ARG A 370 -20.17 -4.07 -4.17
CA ARG A 370 -20.71 -4.42 -2.86
C ARG A 370 -19.77 -4.09 -1.71
N PHE A 371 -18.71 -3.33 -1.96
CA PHE A 371 -17.71 -3.06 -0.95
C PHE A 371 -17.38 -1.58 -0.85
N ILE A 372 -17.00 -1.16 0.36
CA ILE A 372 -16.39 0.14 0.61
C ILE A 372 -15.12 -0.02 1.43
N ARG A 373 -14.13 0.87 1.19
CA ARG A 373 -12.89 0.95 1.97
C ARG A 373 -12.92 2.18 2.88
N VAL A 374 -12.54 1.98 4.14
CA VAL A 374 -12.38 3.04 5.16
C VAL A 374 -10.91 3.11 5.56
N ALA A 375 -10.28 4.27 5.42
CA ALA A 375 -8.91 4.51 5.87
C ALA A 375 -8.88 4.80 7.38
N LEU A 376 -7.95 4.15 8.09
CA LEU A 376 -7.86 4.13 9.55
C LEU A 376 -6.79 5.07 10.11
N ALA A 377 -5.77 5.43 9.31
CA ALA A 377 -4.64 6.26 9.75
C ALA A 377 -5.06 7.73 9.92
N ARG A 378 -5.93 7.99 10.91
CA ARG A 378 -6.54 9.30 11.22
C ARG A 378 -6.34 9.64 12.69
N GLU A 379 -6.40 10.93 13.01
CA GLU A 379 -6.46 11.39 14.41
C GLU A 379 -7.69 10.80 15.10
N GLN A 380 -7.52 10.26 16.31
CA GLN A 380 -8.51 9.39 16.95
C GLN A 380 -9.85 10.09 17.23
N ALA A 381 -9.83 11.34 17.72
CA ALA A 381 -11.07 12.07 18.05
C ALA A 381 -11.85 12.40 16.76
N LEU A 382 -11.16 12.83 15.70
CA LEU A 382 -11.77 13.08 14.41
C LEU A 382 -12.34 11.80 13.80
N PHE A 383 -11.61 10.68 13.92
CA PHE A 383 -12.06 9.39 13.44
C PHE A 383 -13.31 8.88 14.16
N ALA A 384 -13.32 9.01 15.51
CA ALA A 384 -14.49 8.64 16.30
C ALA A 384 -15.73 9.47 15.92
N GLU A 385 -15.59 10.81 15.77
CA GLU A 385 -16.68 11.67 15.28
C GLU A 385 -17.17 11.23 13.90
N ALA A 386 -16.26 10.89 13.00
CA ALA A 386 -16.61 10.41 11.65
C ALA A 386 -17.43 9.10 11.72
N MET A 387 -17.03 8.15 12.58
CA MET A 387 -17.72 6.87 12.71
C MET A 387 -19.12 7.03 13.32
N GLU A 388 -19.29 7.88 14.34
CA GLU A 388 -20.61 8.20 14.92
C GLU A 388 -21.54 8.81 13.86
N ARG A 389 -21.05 9.76 13.07
CA ARG A 389 -21.84 10.40 12.01
C ARG A 389 -22.17 9.43 10.88
N MET A 390 -21.20 8.57 10.49
CA MET A 390 -21.41 7.56 9.47
C MET A 390 -22.47 6.54 9.91
N GLU A 391 -22.43 6.07 11.15
CA GLU A 391 -23.46 5.20 11.71
C GLU A 391 -24.84 5.85 11.66
N ALA A 392 -24.94 7.11 12.14
CA ALA A 392 -26.21 7.84 12.15
C ALA A 392 -26.78 7.97 10.73
N ALA A 393 -25.95 8.35 9.75
CA ALA A 393 -26.33 8.48 8.36
C ALA A 393 -26.76 7.13 7.74
N LEU A 394 -26.00 6.06 7.98
CA LEU A 394 -26.33 4.73 7.43
C LEU A 394 -27.61 4.12 8.01
N ASN A 395 -27.99 4.48 9.24
CA ASN A 395 -29.27 4.09 9.85
C ASN A 395 -30.48 4.74 9.16
N GLU A 396 -30.30 5.83 8.41
CA GLU A 396 -31.35 6.46 7.59
C GLU A 396 -31.59 5.69 6.27
N LEU A 397 -30.59 4.87 5.85
CA LEU A 397 -30.66 4.07 4.61
C LEU A 397 -31.21 2.65 4.82
N GLY A 398 -31.24 2.15 6.03
CA GLY A 398 -31.69 0.79 6.37
C GLY A 398 -32.96 0.79 7.13
#